data_5bddeef748cc144f55b945c17374fab2
#
_entry.id   5bddeef748cc144f55b945c17374fab2
#
_cell.length_a   1.000
_cell.length_b   1.000
_cell.length_c   1.000
_cell.angle_alpha   90.00
_cell.angle_beta   90.00
_cell.angle_gamma   90.00
#
_symmetry.space_group_name_H-M   'P 1'
#
loop_
_entity.id
_entity.type
_entity.pdbx_description
1 polymer ?
#
loop_
_entity_poly.entity_id
_entity_poly.type
_entity_poly.pdbx_seq_one_letter_code
_entity_poly.pdbx_strand_id
1 'polypeptide(L)'
;MSSLQQSNADNSPNPAIVTFTTNTPDSTPIPLNSEAGIDYAPLEHLLAKQNFQAADQLTLQKMCELAGPAAVQRKWIYFTEVEQFPITDLQTINHLWLVYSDGKFGFSVQREIWLGVAKNWEKFWSKIGWKSGNTWTRYPQEFTWDLTAPKGHLPLSNQLRGVRVIASLFAHPAFSKKQ
;
A
#
# COMPACT_ATOMS: atom_id res chain seq x y z
N MET A 1 27.29 55.06 59.26
CA MET A 1 26.78 53.80 59.81
C MET A 1 26.29 52.93 58.66
N SER A 2 27.08 51.96 58.34
CA SER A 2 27.01 51.14 57.15
C SER A 2 26.05 50.00 57.28
N SER A 3 25.26 49.72 56.25
CA SER A 3 24.54 48.47 56.11
C SER A 3 24.86 47.85 54.76
N LEU A 4 25.54 46.73 54.79
CA LEU A 4 25.86 45.92 53.64
C LEU A 4 24.63 45.07 53.28
N GLN A 5 24.19 45.14 52.04
CA GLN A 5 23.24 44.26 51.44
C GLN A 5 23.97 43.16 50.64
N GLN A 6 23.83 41.95 51.08
CA GLN A 6 24.23 40.79 50.31
C GLN A 6 23.09 40.39 49.32
N SER A 7 23.43 40.35 48.07
CA SER A 7 22.57 39.82 47.01
C SER A 7 22.76 38.28 46.97
N ASN A 8 21.67 37.55 47.17
CA ASN A 8 21.62 36.10 46.93
C ASN A 8 21.37 35.90 45.44
N ALA A 9 22.32 35.22 44.79
CA ALA A 9 22.14 34.70 43.45
C ALA A 9 21.27 33.44 43.50
N ASP A 10 20.15 33.53 42.85
CA ASP A 10 19.24 32.38 42.65
C ASP A 10 19.82 31.49 41.56
N ASN A 11 20.24 30.29 41.97
CA ASN A 11 20.82 29.29 41.09
C ASN A 11 19.78 28.19 40.81
N SER A 12 18.84 28.49 39.91
CA SER A 12 17.88 27.50 39.44
C SER A 12 18.53 26.64 38.36
N PRO A 13 18.47 25.30 38.45
CA PRO A 13 19.00 24.45 37.39
C PRO A 13 18.10 24.47 36.17
N ASN A 14 18.70 24.80 35.05
CA ASN A 14 18.13 24.75 33.73
C ASN A 14 17.63 23.31 33.43
N PRO A 15 16.35 23.08 33.01
CA PRO A 15 15.91 21.77 32.61
C PRO A 15 16.64 21.32 31.34
N ALA A 16 17.35 20.22 31.45
CA ALA A 16 18.00 19.57 30.32
C ALA A 16 16.95 19.27 29.22
N ILE A 17 17.17 19.87 28.08
CA ILE A 17 16.41 19.54 26.85
C ILE A 17 16.85 18.12 26.50
N VAL A 18 16.01 17.14 26.79
CA VAL A 18 16.17 15.77 26.28
C VAL A 18 15.78 15.81 24.82
N THR A 19 16.75 15.98 23.94
CA THR A 19 16.57 15.76 22.51
C THR A 19 16.42 14.27 22.30
N PHE A 20 15.19 13.81 22.09
CA PHE A 20 14.94 12.49 21.53
C PHE A 20 15.42 12.50 20.07
N THR A 21 16.64 12.04 19.85
CA THR A 21 17.07 11.65 18.50
C THR A 21 16.32 10.38 18.15
N THR A 22 15.20 10.53 17.47
CA THR A 22 14.58 9.43 16.74
C THR A 22 15.54 9.09 15.61
N ASN A 23 16.34 8.05 15.81
CA ASN A 23 17.05 7.38 14.73
C ASN A 23 16.00 6.73 13.82
N THR A 24 15.44 7.51 12.90
CA THR A 24 14.71 6.98 11.76
C THR A 24 15.77 6.40 10.83
N PRO A 25 15.75 5.10 10.50
CA PRO A 25 16.68 4.58 9.49
C PRO A 25 16.43 5.35 8.19
N ASP A 26 17.50 5.59 7.47
CA ASP A 26 17.65 6.29 6.20
C ASP A 26 16.45 6.03 5.26
N SER A 27 15.39 6.82 5.41
CA SER A 27 14.22 6.73 4.55
C SER A 27 14.43 7.62 3.34
N THR A 28 15.15 7.10 2.36
CA THR A 28 15.14 7.70 1.03
C THR A 28 13.68 7.86 0.60
N PRO A 29 13.23 9.07 0.24
CA PRO A 29 11.84 9.28 -0.18
C PRO A 29 11.47 8.32 -1.30
N ILE A 30 10.33 7.66 -1.18
CA ILE A 30 9.83 6.78 -2.23
C ILE A 30 9.41 7.64 -3.42
N PRO A 31 9.93 7.40 -4.63
CA PRO A 31 9.51 8.16 -5.80
C PRO A 31 8.03 7.88 -6.12
N LEU A 32 7.20 8.92 -6.12
CA LEU A 32 5.78 8.84 -6.45
C LEU A 32 5.54 9.18 -7.94
N ASN A 33 6.26 8.50 -8.82
CA ASN A 33 6.21 8.76 -10.25
C ASN A 33 4.86 8.37 -10.86
N SER A 34 4.36 9.20 -11.78
CA SER A 34 3.15 8.92 -12.55
C SER A 34 3.30 9.46 -13.96
N GLU A 35 3.06 8.65 -14.98
CA GLU A 35 2.94 9.09 -16.38
C GLU A 35 1.55 9.69 -16.64
N ALA A 36 0.53 9.24 -15.92
CA ALA A 36 -0.84 9.74 -16.06
C ALA A 36 -1.12 11.01 -15.25
N GLY A 37 -0.15 11.50 -14.46
CA GLY A 37 -0.31 12.68 -13.60
C GLY A 37 -1.15 12.42 -12.35
N ILE A 38 -1.22 11.18 -11.88
CA ILE A 38 -1.96 10.79 -10.68
C ILE A 38 -1.13 11.14 -9.44
N ASP A 39 -1.77 11.76 -8.45
CA ASP A 39 -1.17 12.01 -7.13
C ASP A 39 -1.28 10.75 -6.25
N TYR A 40 -0.14 10.14 -5.91
CA TYR A 40 -0.05 8.97 -5.03
C TYR A 40 0.31 9.31 -3.58
N ALA A 41 0.55 10.57 -3.23
CA ALA A 41 0.89 10.96 -1.86
C ALA A 41 -0.18 10.58 -0.82
N PRO A 42 -1.50 10.69 -1.10
CA PRO A 42 -2.51 10.20 -0.19
C PRO A 42 -2.45 8.69 0.06
N LEU A 43 -2.11 7.89 -0.96
CA LEU A 43 -1.95 6.44 -0.83
C LEU A 43 -0.74 6.11 0.04
N GLU A 44 0.41 6.76 -0.21
CA GLU A 44 1.60 6.62 0.61
C GLU A 44 1.30 6.92 2.08
N HIS A 45 0.61 8.03 2.36
CA HIS A 45 0.27 8.44 3.72
C HIS A 45 -0.58 7.39 4.47
N LEU A 46 -1.55 6.77 3.80
CA LEU A 46 -2.37 5.72 4.39
C LEU A 46 -1.55 4.46 4.68
N LEU A 47 -0.70 4.06 3.74
CA LEU A 47 0.17 2.89 3.88
C LEU A 47 1.22 3.09 4.97
N ALA A 48 1.83 4.28 5.06
CA ALA A 48 2.78 4.63 6.10
C ALA A 48 2.17 4.55 7.52
N LYS A 49 0.87 4.83 7.63
CA LYS A 49 0.10 4.66 8.87
C LYS A 49 -0.43 3.24 9.07
N GLN A 50 -0.13 2.31 8.17
CA GLN A 50 -0.68 0.95 8.16
C GLN A 50 -2.21 0.91 8.15
N ASN A 51 -2.86 1.96 7.63
CA ASN A 51 -4.30 1.97 7.41
C ASN A 51 -4.61 1.23 6.09
N PHE A 52 -4.39 -0.09 6.11
CA PHE A 52 -4.47 -0.91 4.90
C PHE A 52 -5.88 -0.98 4.31
N GLN A 53 -6.92 -0.89 5.13
CA GLN A 53 -8.30 -0.88 4.62
C GLN A 53 -8.58 0.37 3.78
N ALA A 54 -8.24 1.55 4.28
CA ALA A 54 -8.41 2.79 3.53
C ALA A 54 -7.46 2.85 2.33
N ALA A 55 -6.22 2.33 2.47
CA ALA A 55 -5.26 2.22 1.37
C ALA A 55 -5.77 1.31 0.25
N ASP A 56 -6.42 0.20 0.57
CA ASP A 56 -7.03 -0.70 -0.40
C ASP A 56 -8.13 0.00 -1.21
N GLN A 57 -9.04 0.68 -0.54
CA GLN A 57 -10.11 1.46 -1.17
C GLN A 57 -9.53 2.56 -2.08
N LEU A 58 -8.52 3.29 -1.59
CA LEU A 58 -7.86 4.33 -2.37
C LEU A 58 -7.08 3.76 -3.55
N THR A 59 -6.48 2.56 -3.42
CA THR A 59 -5.82 1.88 -4.53
C THR A 59 -6.80 1.62 -5.68
N LEU A 60 -7.99 1.10 -5.40
CA LEU A 60 -9.01 0.92 -6.43
C LEU A 60 -9.44 2.26 -7.03
N GLN A 61 -9.59 3.31 -6.23
CA GLN A 61 -9.91 4.64 -6.74
C GLN A 61 -8.83 5.16 -7.69
N LYS A 62 -7.53 5.03 -7.33
CA LYS A 62 -6.41 5.42 -8.20
C LYS A 62 -6.38 4.62 -9.51
N MET A 63 -6.68 3.33 -9.45
CA MET A 63 -6.82 2.52 -10.67
C MET A 63 -8.01 2.97 -11.53
N CYS A 64 -9.11 3.41 -10.93
CA CYS A 64 -10.21 4.03 -11.67
C CYS A 64 -9.80 5.37 -12.29
N GLU A 65 -9.00 6.19 -11.61
CA GLU A 65 -8.45 7.43 -12.17
C GLU A 65 -7.57 7.15 -13.39
N LEU A 66 -6.73 6.09 -13.35
CA LEU A 66 -5.94 5.64 -14.50
C LEU A 66 -6.81 5.18 -15.68
N ALA A 67 -7.94 4.54 -15.41
CA ALA A 67 -8.88 4.08 -16.43
C ALA A 67 -9.75 5.21 -17.02
N GLY A 68 -9.78 6.37 -16.35
CA GLY A 68 -10.46 7.57 -16.81
C GLY A 68 -11.84 7.84 -16.17
N PRO A 69 -12.49 8.95 -16.56
CA PRO A 69 -13.67 9.48 -15.88
C PRO A 69 -14.85 8.48 -15.78
N ALA A 70 -15.05 7.66 -16.80
CA ALA A 70 -16.11 6.66 -16.80
C ALA A 70 -15.89 5.58 -15.74
N ALA A 71 -14.64 5.17 -15.51
CA ALA A 71 -14.29 4.22 -14.45
C ALA A 71 -14.46 4.84 -13.07
N VAL A 72 -14.07 6.09 -12.90
CA VAL A 72 -14.29 6.85 -11.64
C VAL A 72 -15.77 6.92 -11.30
N GLN A 73 -16.62 7.24 -12.27
CA GLN A 73 -18.07 7.33 -12.07
C GLN A 73 -18.69 5.97 -11.70
N ARG A 74 -18.31 4.89 -12.37
CA ARG A 74 -18.84 3.55 -12.08
C ARG A 74 -18.15 2.85 -10.92
N LYS A 75 -17.01 3.38 -10.41
CA LYS A 75 -16.22 2.88 -9.26
C LYS A 75 -15.66 1.46 -9.45
N TRP A 76 -15.35 1.08 -10.66
CA TRP A 76 -14.69 -0.18 -11.01
C TRP A 76 -14.06 -0.12 -12.40
N ILE A 77 -13.17 -1.05 -12.70
CA ILE A 77 -12.40 -1.11 -13.93
C ILE A 77 -12.71 -2.36 -14.75
N TYR A 78 -12.60 -2.24 -16.07
CA TYR A 78 -12.58 -3.37 -16.99
C TYR A 78 -11.16 -3.93 -17.11
N PHE A 79 -11.04 -5.23 -17.45
CA PHE A 79 -9.73 -5.83 -17.69
C PHE A 79 -9.00 -5.21 -18.89
N THR A 80 -9.73 -4.77 -19.91
CA THR A 80 -9.20 -4.07 -21.09
C THR A 80 -8.64 -2.68 -20.77
N GLU A 81 -9.12 -2.04 -19.71
CA GLU A 81 -8.57 -0.75 -19.22
C GLU A 81 -7.21 -0.96 -18.55
N VAL A 82 -7.06 -2.06 -17.80
CA VAL A 82 -5.79 -2.41 -17.15
C VAL A 82 -4.66 -2.56 -18.17
N GLU A 83 -4.94 -3.09 -19.35
CA GLU A 83 -3.96 -3.27 -20.43
C GLU A 83 -3.36 -1.94 -20.93
N GLN A 84 -4.07 -0.83 -20.70
CA GLN A 84 -3.66 0.52 -21.10
C GLN A 84 -2.98 1.32 -19.98
N PHE A 85 -2.88 0.77 -18.78
CA PHE A 85 -2.28 1.49 -17.65
C PHE A 85 -0.78 1.75 -17.91
N PRO A 86 -0.27 2.95 -17.57
CA PRO A 86 1.16 3.19 -17.65
C PRO A 86 1.94 2.25 -16.70
N ILE A 87 3.07 1.78 -17.18
CA ILE A 87 3.98 0.90 -16.41
C ILE A 87 4.41 1.58 -15.12
N THR A 88 4.80 2.85 -15.21
CA THR A 88 5.27 3.65 -14.09
C THR A 88 4.24 3.75 -12.98
N ASP A 89 2.98 3.99 -13.33
CA ASP A 89 1.89 4.13 -12.35
C ASP A 89 1.62 2.83 -11.59
N LEU A 90 1.52 1.70 -12.28
CA LEU A 90 1.36 0.41 -11.63
C LEU A 90 2.57 0.02 -10.78
N GLN A 91 3.79 0.37 -11.22
CA GLN A 91 5.00 0.16 -10.44
C GLN A 91 5.00 1.01 -9.18
N THR A 92 4.58 2.27 -9.25
CA THR A 92 4.48 3.15 -8.07
C THR A 92 3.48 2.59 -7.05
N ILE A 93 2.27 2.24 -7.47
CA ILE A 93 1.27 1.61 -6.58
C ILE A 93 1.85 0.35 -5.93
N ASN A 94 2.42 -0.54 -6.72
CA ASN A 94 2.98 -1.80 -6.23
C ASN A 94 4.14 -1.57 -5.26
N HIS A 95 5.03 -0.63 -5.57
CA HIS A 95 6.20 -0.32 -4.73
C HIS A 95 5.77 0.22 -3.35
N LEU A 96 4.77 1.10 -3.31
CA LEU A 96 4.20 1.59 -2.06
C LEU A 96 3.67 0.44 -1.19
N TRP A 97 2.90 -0.48 -1.77
CA TRP A 97 2.41 -1.64 -1.05
C TRP A 97 3.54 -2.53 -0.54
N LEU A 98 4.60 -2.77 -1.33
CA LEU A 98 5.76 -3.56 -0.93
C LEU A 98 6.50 -2.93 0.25
N VAL A 99 6.84 -1.65 0.16
CA VAL A 99 7.65 -0.97 1.17
C VAL A 99 6.93 -0.92 2.52
N TYR A 100 5.68 -0.51 2.54
CA TYR A 100 4.94 -0.33 3.78
C TYR A 100 4.35 -1.62 4.36
N SER A 101 4.53 -2.75 3.70
CA SER A 101 4.16 -4.08 4.21
C SER A 101 5.35 -5.02 4.39
N ASP A 102 6.58 -4.52 4.32
CA ASP A 102 7.79 -5.34 4.38
C ASP A 102 7.76 -6.49 3.33
N GLY A 103 7.39 -6.16 2.10
CA GLY A 103 7.31 -7.10 0.99
C GLY A 103 6.16 -8.12 1.09
N LYS A 104 5.22 -7.93 2.01
CA LYS A 104 4.14 -8.89 2.24
C LYS A 104 2.97 -8.72 1.28
N PHE A 105 2.67 -7.48 0.89
CA PHE A 105 1.53 -7.11 0.06
C PHE A 105 1.97 -6.46 -1.25
N GLY A 106 1.10 -6.50 -2.26
CA GLY A 106 1.32 -5.91 -3.56
C GLY A 106 0.95 -6.84 -4.72
N PHE A 107 0.70 -6.27 -5.89
CA PHE A 107 0.32 -7.04 -7.09
C PHE A 107 1.43 -7.99 -7.55
N SER A 108 2.68 -7.59 -7.43
CA SER A 108 3.82 -8.44 -7.77
C SER A 108 3.92 -9.65 -6.84
N VAL A 109 3.62 -9.48 -5.55
CA VAL A 109 3.57 -10.57 -4.57
C VAL A 109 2.45 -11.56 -4.91
N GLN A 110 1.27 -11.04 -5.22
CA GLN A 110 0.13 -11.86 -5.65
C GLN A 110 0.46 -12.65 -6.91
N ARG A 111 1.10 -12.00 -7.90
CA ARG A 111 1.55 -12.64 -9.13
C ARG A 111 2.53 -13.78 -8.87
N GLU A 112 3.53 -13.56 -8.01
CA GLU A 112 4.51 -14.60 -7.64
C GLU A 112 3.82 -15.81 -7.01
N ILE A 113 2.87 -15.59 -6.10
CA ILE A 113 2.09 -16.66 -5.47
C ILE A 113 1.28 -17.43 -6.54
N TRP A 114 0.62 -16.72 -7.46
CA TRP A 114 -0.15 -17.33 -8.53
C TRP A 114 0.71 -18.19 -9.48
N LEU A 115 1.89 -17.71 -9.84
CA LEU A 115 2.86 -18.48 -10.61
C LEU A 115 3.35 -19.71 -9.83
N GLY A 116 3.63 -19.53 -8.54
CA GLY A 116 4.09 -20.61 -7.65
C GLY A 116 3.06 -21.75 -7.43
N VAL A 117 1.78 -21.47 -7.67
CA VAL A 117 0.73 -22.50 -7.68
C VAL A 117 0.35 -22.96 -9.10
N ALA A 118 1.25 -22.81 -10.06
CA ALA A 118 1.07 -23.17 -11.46
C ALA A 118 -0.18 -22.54 -12.10
N LYS A 119 -0.47 -21.27 -11.76
CA LYS A 119 -1.62 -20.49 -12.23
C LYS A 119 -2.99 -21.10 -11.86
N ASN A 120 -3.02 -21.92 -10.84
CA ASN A 120 -4.26 -22.50 -10.32
C ASN A 120 -4.98 -21.49 -9.41
N TRP A 121 -6.13 -20.97 -9.86
CA TRP A 121 -6.90 -19.95 -9.15
C TRP A 121 -7.41 -20.42 -7.78
N GLU A 122 -7.90 -21.65 -7.66
CA GLU A 122 -8.40 -22.18 -6.38
C GLU A 122 -7.29 -22.23 -5.32
N LYS A 123 -6.12 -22.71 -5.69
CA LYS A 123 -4.94 -22.72 -4.80
C LYS A 123 -4.47 -21.32 -4.48
N PHE A 124 -4.55 -20.41 -5.44
CA PHE A 124 -4.17 -19.02 -5.25
C PHE A 124 -5.08 -18.31 -4.23
N TRP A 125 -6.41 -18.39 -4.41
CA TRP A 125 -7.38 -17.79 -3.49
C TRP A 125 -7.20 -18.28 -2.06
N SER A 126 -6.98 -19.57 -1.89
CA SER A 126 -6.71 -20.17 -0.58
C SER A 126 -5.42 -19.65 0.05
N LYS A 127 -4.34 -19.53 -0.74
CA LYS A 127 -3.04 -19.07 -0.25
C LYS A 127 -3.05 -17.61 0.21
N ILE A 128 -3.76 -16.73 -0.47
CA ILE A 128 -3.84 -15.33 -0.11
C ILE A 128 -4.98 -15.02 0.88
N GLY A 129 -5.71 -16.07 1.33
CA GLY A 129 -6.75 -15.91 2.34
C GLY A 129 -8.05 -15.28 1.84
N TRP A 130 -8.34 -15.37 0.54
CA TRP A 130 -9.60 -14.88 -0.03
C TRP A 130 -10.67 -15.96 -0.12
N LYS A 131 -10.27 -17.23 0.10
CA LYS A 131 -11.17 -18.37 0.12
C LYS A 131 -10.70 -19.42 1.14
N SER A 132 -11.63 -20.00 1.89
CA SER A 132 -11.39 -21.12 2.80
C SER A 132 -12.36 -22.26 2.44
N GLY A 133 -11.83 -23.35 1.90
CA GLY A 133 -12.65 -24.41 1.32
C GLY A 133 -13.55 -23.84 0.20
N ASN A 134 -14.86 -23.97 0.35
CA ASN A 134 -15.83 -23.44 -0.62
C ASN A 134 -16.39 -22.05 -0.25
N THR A 135 -15.91 -21.44 0.84
CA THR A 135 -16.42 -20.17 1.35
C THR A 135 -15.48 -19.03 0.99
N TRP A 136 -16.03 -17.99 0.35
CA TRP A 136 -15.32 -16.76 0.09
C TRP A 136 -15.28 -15.87 1.31
N THR A 137 -14.12 -15.27 1.57
CA THR A 137 -13.94 -14.21 2.58
C THR A 137 -14.73 -12.97 2.14
N ARG A 138 -15.62 -12.49 2.99
CA ARG A 138 -16.49 -11.36 2.69
C ARG A 138 -15.75 -10.03 2.86
N TYR A 139 -15.76 -9.25 1.80
CA TYR A 139 -15.17 -7.91 1.79
C TYR A 139 -16.20 -6.88 2.28
N PRO A 140 -15.83 -5.90 3.12
CA PRO A 140 -14.54 -5.77 3.80
C PRO A 140 -14.47 -6.42 5.19
N GLN A 141 -15.57 -6.98 5.69
CA GLN A 141 -15.75 -7.34 7.10
C GLN A 141 -14.88 -8.52 7.57
N GLU A 142 -14.61 -9.47 6.69
CA GLU A 142 -13.85 -10.68 7.01
C GLU A 142 -12.39 -10.58 6.54
N PHE A 143 -12.01 -9.48 5.87
CA PHE A 143 -10.62 -9.25 5.46
C PHE A 143 -9.77 -8.86 6.66
N THR A 144 -8.53 -9.33 6.66
CA THR A 144 -7.53 -8.96 7.67
C THR A 144 -6.76 -7.73 7.19
N TRP A 145 -6.86 -6.64 7.94
CA TRP A 145 -6.35 -5.32 7.57
C TRP A 145 -5.06 -4.94 8.29
N ASP A 146 -4.21 -5.93 8.58
CA ASP A 146 -2.91 -5.73 9.22
C ASP A 146 -1.88 -6.73 8.70
N LEU A 147 -0.65 -6.64 9.23
CA LEU A 147 0.46 -7.49 8.82
C LEU A 147 0.34 -8.95 9.28
N THR A 148 -0.70 -9.34 10.02
CA THR A 148 -0.99 -10.75 10.35
C THR A 148 -1.66 -11.49 9.20
N ALA A 149 -2.26 -10.76 8.24
CA ALA A 149 -2.88 -11.33 7.05
C ALA A 149 -1.92 -12.23 6.26
N PRO A 150 -2.39 -13.20 5.49
CA PRO A 150 -1.55 -14.01 4.61
C PRO A 150 -0.77 -13.17 3.61
N LYS A 151 0.41 -13.65 3.19
CA LYS A 151 1.18 -13.01 2.12
C LYS A 151 0.33 -12.89 0.86
N GLY A 152 0.33 -11.72 0.22
CA GLY A 152 -0.47 -11.42 -0.97
C GLY A 152 -1.95 -11.14 -0.70
N HIS A 153 -2.37 -11.05 0.57
CA HIS A 153 -3.77 -10.77 0.93
C HIS A 153 -4.27 -9.44 0.35
N LEU A 154 -3.41 -8.43 0.29
CA LEU A 154 -3.73 -7.09 -0.19
C LEU A 154 -2.84 -6.68 -1.37
N PRO A 155 -3.25 -5.70 -2.17
CA PRO A 155 -4.57 -5.08 -2.28
C PRO A 155 -5.58 -5.96 -3.01
N LEU A 156 -6.86 -5.64 -2.79
CA LEU A 156 -7.96 -6.26 -3.49
C LEU A 156 -8.08 -5.69 -4.90
N SER A 157 -8.04 -6.52 -5.92
CA SER A 157 -8.14 -6.09 -7.33
C SER A 157 -9.50 -6.42 -7.92
N ASN A 158 -10.57 -5.77 -7.41
CA ASN A 158 -11.92 -5.84 -8.00
C ASN A 158 -12.43 -7.26 -8.35
N GLN A 159 -12.05 -8.29 -7.57
CA GLN A 159 -12.39 -9.70 -7.85
C GLN A 159 -13.89 -10.01 -7.81
N LEU A 160 -14.73 -9.14 -7.28
CA LEU A 160 -16.19 -9.30 -7.32
C LEU A 160 -16.76 -9.41 -8.74
N ARG A 161 -15.93 -9.12 -9.76
CA ARG A 161 -16.28 -9.17 -11.19
C ARG A 161 -15.51 -10.25 -11.96
N GLY A 162 -14.95 -11.24 -11.24
CA GLY A 162 -14.24 -12.38 -11.80
C GLY A 162 -12.74 -12.16 -11.96
N VAL A 163 -12.05 -13.19 -12.50
CA VAL A 163 -10.58 -13.26 -12.56
C VAL A 163 -9.95 -12.36 -13.62
N ARG A 164 -10.71 -11.78 -14.54
CA ARG A 164 -10.14 -11.09 -15.71
C ARG A 164 -9.28 -9.89 -15.34
N VAL A 165 -9.72 -9.07 -14.37
CA VAL A 165 -8.97 -7.87 -13.96
C VAL A 165 -7.64 -8.27 -13.32
N ILE A 166 -7.65 -9.22 -12.39
CA ILE A 166 -6.41 -9.65 -11.73
C ILE A 166 -5.49 -10.41 -12.70
N ALA A 167 -6.05 -11.15 -13.65
CA ALA A 167 -5.28 -11.81 -14.70
C ALA A 167 -4.59 -10.79 -15.61
N SER A 168 -5.27 -9.70 -16.00
CA SER A 168 -4.67 -8.61 -16.77
C SER A 168 -3.58 -7.88 -15.99
N LEU A 169 -3.77 -7.64 -14.69
CA LEU A 169 -2.71 -7.10 -13.82
C LEU A 169 -1.48 -8.01 -13.81
N PHE A 170 -1.66 -9.33 -13.66
CA PHE A 170 -0.55 -10.28 -13.62
C PHE A 170 0.16 -10.43 -14.97
N ALA A 171 -0.54 -10.20 -16.08
CA ALA A 171 0.03 -10.21 -17.43
C ALA A 171 0.68 -8.86 -17.81
N HIS A 172 0.42 -7.79 -17.03
CA HIS A 172 0.88 -6.44 -17.38
C HIS A 172 2.41 -6.34 -17.37
N PRO A 173 3.02 -5.61 -18.35
CA PRO A 173 4.47 -5.43 -18.42
C PRO A 173 5.11 -4.84 -17.17
N ALA A 174 4.37 -4.07 -16.37
CA ALA A 174 4.83 -3.50 -15.11
C ALA A 174 5.38 -4.57 -14.13
N PHE A 175 4.88 -5.81 -14.21
CA PHE A 175 5.25 -6.92 -13.32
C PHE A 175 6.03 -8.04 -14.04
N SER A 176 6.30 -7.87 -15.33
CA SER A 176 7.19 -8.79 -16.05
C SER A 176 8.63 -8.59 -15.58
N LYS A 177 9.35 -9.67 -15.27
CA LYS A 177 10.78 -9.57 -15.02
C LYS A 177 11.42 -9.00 -16.30
N LYS A 178 12.19 -7.91 -16.19
CA LYS A 178 13.09 -7.51 -17.27
C LYS A 178 14.04 -8.70 -17.48
N GLN A 179 14.02 -9.26 -18.68
CA GLN A 179 15.02 -10.23 -19.13
C GLN A 179 16.38 -9.54 -19.22
#